data_0c94142e5f3fee66c549f1378cf4d22e
#
_entry.id   0c94142e5f3fee66c549f1378cf4d22e
#
_cell.length_a   1.000
_cell.length_b   1.000
_cell.length_c   1.000
_cell.angle_alpha   90.00
_cell.angle_beta   90.00
_cell.angle_gamma   90.00
#
_symmetry.space_group_name_H-M   'P 1'
#
loop_
_entity.id
_entity.type
_entity.pdbx_description
1 polymer ?
#
loop_
_entity_poly.entity_id
_entity_poly.type
_entity_poly.pdbx_seq_one_letter_code
_entity_poly.pdbx_strand_id
1 'polypeptide(L)'
;MKIKLVTVCAFFSFGLTALAQIQGDGGMPKSKTIQPAAVKTVLFQEPDVAALRAEDLINDAEKTGPWRFGYNNDTWMNMENSGEWYELTNGGKIWMIKLQCKNAYTVNLTFENLVIPKGNE
;
A
#
# COMPACT_ATOMS: atom_id res chain seq x y z
N MET A 1 -13.35 48.83 28.03
CA MET A 1 -13.86 48.45 26.69
C MET A 1 -12.88 47.61 25.86
N LYS A 2 -11.93 46.84 26.50
CA LYS A 2 -10.94 46.01 25.81
C LYS A 2 -11.20 44.49 25.90
N ILE A 3 -12.14 44.07 26.74
CA ILE A 3 -12.42 42.64 26.98
C ILE A 3 -13.31 42.02 25.88
N LYS A 4 -14.17 42.85 25.24
CA LYS A 4 -15.11 42.35 24.21
C LYS A 4 -14.45 41.92 22.88
N LEU A 5 -13.28 42.49 22.57
CA LEU A 5 -12.57 42.17 21.32
C LEU A 5 -11.86 40.82 21.39
N VAL A 6 -11.31 40.45 22.56
CA VAL A 6 -10.61 39.18 22.78
C VAL A 6 -11.60 38.00 22.75
N THR A 7 -12.80 38.20 23.29
CA THR A 7 -13.84 37.14 23.29
C THR A 7 -14.35 36.83 21.88
N VAL A 8 -14.46 37.83 21.00
CA VAL A 8 -14.90 37.67 19.61
C VAL A 8 -13.82 36.90 18.78
N CYS A 9 -12.55 37.20 19.00
CA CYS A 9 -11.44 36.45 18.33
C CYS A 9 -11.36 35.00 18.79
N ALA A 10 -11.65 34.68 20.06
CA ALA A 10 -11.63 33.30 20.56
C ALA A 10 -12.78 32.46 19.98
N PHE A 11 -13.94 33.07 19.66
CA PHE A 11 -15.04 32.33 19.02
C PHE A 11 -14.83 32.07 17.52
N PHE A 12 -14.01 32.86 16.83
CA PHE A 12 -13.72 32.66 15.41
C PHE A 12 -12.69 31.56 15.16
N SER A 13 -11.90 31.20 16.18
CA SER A 13 -10.86 30.16 16.05
C SER A 13 -11.39 28.73 16.16
N PHE A 14 -12.63 28.53 16.57
CA PHE A 14 -13.27 27.20 16.72
C PHE A 14 -14.03 26.71 15.47
N GLY A 15 -14.15 27.53 14.43
CA GLY A 15 -14.96 27.24 13.25
C GLY A 15 -14.23 26.58 12.08
N LEU A 16 -12.93 26.35 12.17
CA LEU A 16 -12.17 25.69 11.10
C LEU A 16 -12.00 24.19 11.44
N THR A 17 -13.11 23.45 11.40
CA THR A 17 -13.01 21.99 11.24
C THR A 17 -12.45 21.75 9.85
N ALA A 18 -11.16 21.40 9.78
CA ALA A 18 -10.55 20.96 8.55
C ALA A 18 -11.25 19.69 8.07
N LEU A 19 -12.07 19.79 7.03
CA LEU A 19 -12.61 18.66 6.28
C LEU A 19 -11.49 18.06 5.42
N ALA A 20 -10.45 17.57 6.10
CA ALA A 20 -9.32 16.88 5.45
C ALA A 20 -9.52 15.36 5.44
N GLN A 21 -10.73 14.87 5.61
CA GLN A 21 -11.02 13.46 5.43
C GLN A 21 -11.46 13.25 3.98
N ILE A 22 -10.65 12.52 3.23
CA ILE A 22 -11.07 11.95 1.95
C ILE A 22 -12.20 10.97 2.30
N GLN A 23 -13.43 11.42 2.16
CA GLN A 23 -14.59 10.53 2.18
C GLN A 23 -14.59 9.78 0.85
N GLY A 24 -13.91 8.65 0.79
CA GLY A 24 -14.19 7.66 -0.23
C GLY A 24 -15.57 7.05 0.07
N ASP A 25 -16.38 6.84 -0.94
CA ASP A 25 -17.71 6.26 -0.80
C ASP A 25 -17.71 4.83 -0.23
N GLY A 26 -16.57 4.30 0.11
CA GLY A 26 -16.40 3.03 0.84
C GLY A 26 -17.12 1.84 0.21
N GLY A 27 -17.35 1.87 -1.09
CA GLY A 27 -18.01 0.79 -1.82
C GLY A 27 -17.28 -0.53 -1.66
N MET A 28 -17.99 -1.64 -1.85
CA MET A 28 -17.38 -2.97 -1.85
C MET A 28 -16.36 -3.05 -2.98
N PRO A 29 -15.10 -3.45 -2.71
CA PRO A 29 -14.10 -3.63 -3.75
C PRO A 29 -14.62 -4.57 -4.84
N LYS A 30 -14.47 -4.20 -6.09
CA LYS A 30 -14.94 -5.00 -7.24
C LYS A 30 -14.29 -6.40 -7.28
N SER A 31 -13.09 -6.53 -6.73
CA SER A 31 -12.42 -7.82 -6.56
C SER A 31 -13.22 -8.83 -5.72
N LYS A 32 -14.11 -8.36 -4.83
CA LYS A 32 -14.99 -9.25 -4.04
C LYS A 32 -16.21 -9.74 -4.81
N THR A 33 -16.55 -9.09 -5.91
CA THR A 33 -17.66 -9.52 -6.78
C THR A 33 -17.27 -10.62 -7.76
N ILE A 34 -15.97 -10.89 -7.87
CA ILE A 34 -15.40 -11.91 -8.70
C ILE A 34 -14.92 -13.04 -7.80
N GLN A 35 -15.31 -14.27 -8.13
CA GLN A 35 -14.68 -15.47 -7.56
C GLN A 35 -13.78 -16.06 -8.64
N PRO A 36 -12.53 -15.62 -8.77
CA PRO A 36 -11.63 -16.23 -9.72
C PRO A 36 -11.36 -17.66 -9.28
N ALA A 37 -11.59 -18.60 -10.14
CA ALA A 37 -11.44 -20.04 -9.87
C ALA A 37 -10.01 -20.38 -9.43
N ALA A 38 -9.01 -19.63 -9.90
CA ALA A 38 -7.65 -19.67 -9.41
C ALA A 38 -6.90 -18.42 -9.91
N VAL A 39 -6.52 -17.52 -9.01
CA VAL A 39 -5.56 -16.46 -9.34
C VAL A 39 -4.17 -17.05 -9.31
N LYS A 40 -3.41 -16.88 -10.39
CA LYS A 40 -2.01 -17.34 -10.46
C LYS A 40 -1.20 -16.74 -9.32
N THR A 41 -0.59 -17.60 -8.51
CA THR A 41 0.22 -17.19 -7.37
C THR A 41 1.68 -17.10 -7.77
N VAL A 42 2.31 -15.97 -7.49
CA VAL A 42 3.76 -15.81 -7.53
C VAL A 42 4.29 -16.04 -6.13
N LEU A 43 5.15 -17.05 -5.99
CA LEU A 43 5.73 -17.45 -4.72
C LEU A 43 7.14 -16.88 -4.61
N PHE A 44 7.38 -16.11 -3.56
CA PHE A 44 8.71 -15.65 -3.19
C PHE A 44 9.31 -16.56 -2.12
N GLN A 45 10.55 -16.93 -2.34
CA GLN A 45 11.29 -17.75 -1.38
C GLN A 45 11.63 -16.93 -0.12
N GLU A 46 11.69 -17.61 0.99
CA GLU A 46 12.17 -17.03 2.24
C GLU A 46 13.68 -16.75 2.12
N PRO A 47 14.14 -15.53 2.45
CA PRO A 47 15.57 -15.25 2.50
C PRO A 47 16.22 -15.98 3.68
N ASP A 48 17.54 -16.10 3.66
CA ASP A 48 18.29 -16.61 4.82
C ASP A 48 18.24 -15.58 5.97
N VAL A 49 17.21 -15.69 6.80
CA VAL A 49 16.97 -14.80 7.93
C VAL A 49 18.11 -14.85 8.96
N ALA A 50 18.79 -16.01 9.11
CA ALA A 50 19.89 -16.14 10.05
C ALA A 50 21.11 -15.35 9.56
N ALA A 51 21.44 -15.45 8.29
CA ALA A 51 22.50 -14.66 7.67
C ALA A 51 22.21 -13.16 7.74
N LEU A 52 20.98 -12.74 7.41
CA LEU A 52 20.56 -11.33 7.48
C LEU A 52 20.69 -10.78 8.90
N ARG A 53 20.28 -11.53 9.92
CA ARG A 53 20.42 -11.11 11.32
C ARG A 53 21.87 -11.00 11.77
N ALA A 54 22.74 -11.88 11.33
CA ALA A 54 24.17 -11.81 11.63
C ALA A 54 24.80 -10.55 11.02
N GLU A 55 24.43 -10.22 9.78
CA GLU A 55 24.84 -9.00 9.10
C GLU A 55 24.33 -7.75 9.82
N ASP A 56 23.05 -7.74 10.23
CA ASP A 56 22.44 -6.62 10.95
C ASP A 56 23.15 -6.33 12.27
N LEU A 57 23.56 -7.37 13.03
CA LEU A 57 24.32 -7.18 14.27
C LEU A 57 25.63 -6.43 14.05
N ILE A 58 26.32 -6.67 12.95
CA ILE A 58 27.56 -5.98 12.58
C ILE A 58 27.25 -4.55 12.16
N ASN A 59 26.31 -4.37 11.24
CA ASN A 59 25.95 -3.05 10.70
C ASN A 59 25.40 -2.10 11.79
N ASP A 60 24.61 -2.63 12.72
CA ASP A 60 24.04 -1.86 13.84
C ASP A 60 25.13 -1.44 14.85
N ALA A 61 26.12 -2.30 15.10
CA ALA A 61 27.24 -2.00 15.98
C ALA A 61 28.16 -0.93 15.37
N GLU A 62 28.41 -1.01 14.06
CA GLU A 62 29.26 -0.07 13.33
C GLU A 62 28.52 1.17 12.86
N LYS A 63 27.19 1.20 12.92
CA LYS A 63 26.31 2.28 12.44
C LYS A 63 26.57 2.63 10.97
N THR A 64 26.80 1.61 10.15
CA THR A 64 27.17 1.75 8.75
C THR A 64 25.98 2.04 7.81
N GLY A 65 24.74 1.95 8.32
CA GLY A 65 23.54 2.22 7.53
C GLY A 65 22.26 2.30 8.36
N PRO A 66 21.13 2.49 7.71
CA PRO A 66 19.82 2.43 8.37
C PRO A 66 19.48 1.00 8.80
N TRP A 67 18.68 0.87 9.83
CA TRP A 67 18.18 -0.43 10.27
C TRP A 67 17.37 -1.11 9.16
N ARG A 68 17.64 -2.40 8.98
CA ARG A 68 16.88 -3.23 8.06
C ARG A 68 15.53 -3.60 8.69
N PHE A 69 14.45 -3.22 8.07
CA PHE A 69 13.10 -3.62 8.48
C PHE A 69 12.43 -4.54 7.45
N GLY A 70 13.12 -4.89 6.38
CA GLY A 70 12.61 -5.77 5.35
C GLY A 70 13.69 -6.30 4.43
N TYR A 71 13.31 -7.25 3.59
CA TYR A 71 14.13 -7.79 2.52
C TYR A 71 13.51 -7.45 1.17
N ASN A 72 14.29 -6.86 0.27
CA ASN A 72 13.81 -6.47 -1.04
C ASN A 72 13.88 -7.66 -2.00
N ASN A 73 12.76 -7.91 -2.68
CA ASN A 73 12.70 -8.79 -3.82
C ASN A 73 12.50 -7.93 -5.07
N ASP A 74 13.57 -7.71 -5.82
CA ASP A 74 13.48 -7.00 -7.08
C ASP A 74 12.76 -7.87 -8.11
N THR A 75 11.74 -7.30 -8.75
CA THR A 75 10.91 -8.03 -9.69
C THR A 75 10.36 -7.09 -10.76
N TRP A 76 10.18 -7.63 -11.96
CA TRP A 76 9.62 -6.94 -13.13
C TRP A 76 8.24 -7.50 -13.46
N MET A 77 7.29 -7.31 -12.56
CA MET A 77 5.90 -7.72 -12.79
C MET A 77 5.07 -6.53 -13.28
N ASN A 78 4.31 -6.78 -14.32
CA ASN A 78 3.37 -5.81 -14.87
C ASN A 78 2.09 -6.51 -15.37
N MET A 79 1.14 -5.74 -15.87
CA MET A 79 -0.16 -6.26 -16.32
C MET A 79 -0.09 -7.11 -17.60
N GLU A 80 1.06 -7.13 -18.29
CA GLU A 80 1.26 -7.90 -19.54
C GLU A 80 1.94 -9.25 -19.27
N ASN A 81 2.86 -9.29 -18.28
CA ASN A 81 3.69 -10.48 -18.02
C ASN A 81 3.30 -11.26 -16.78
N SER A 82 2.43 -10.71 -15.93
CA SER A 82 2.09 -11.29 -14.63
C SER A 82 0.62 -11.09 -14.31
N GLY A 83 0.09 -11.97 -13.43
CA GLY A 83 -1.32 -11.91 -13.06
C GLY A 83 -2.26 -12.31 -14.19
N GLU A 84 -3.52 -12.01 -14.01
CA GLU A 84 -4.59 -12.38 -14.96
C GLU A 84 -5.66 -11.30 -15.02
N TRP A 85 -6.26 -11.13 -16.19
CA TRP A 85 -7.39 -10.23 -16.42
C TRP A 85 -8.71 -10.98 -16.36
N TYR A 86 -9.65 -10.42 -15.61
CA TYR A 86 -11.01 -10.94 -15.47
C TYR A 86 -12.02 -9.91 -15.99
N GLU A 87 -12.99 -10.36 -16.74
CA GLU A 87 -14.08 -9.51 -17.20
C GLU A 87 -15.17 -9.39 -16.15
N LEU A 88 -15.67 -8.18 -15.96
CA LEU A 88 -16.77 -7.87 -15.07
C LEU A 88 -18.10 -7.91 -15.86
N THR A 89 -19.19 -8.20 -15.17
CA THR A 89 -20.54 -8.24 -15.75
C THR A 89 -21.01 -6.91 -16.35
N ASN A 90 -20.39 -5.80 -15.93
CA ASN A 90 -20.66 -4.46 -16.46
C ASN A 90 -19.76 -4.06 -17.65
N GLY A 91 -18.99 -4.99 -18.20
CA GLY A 91 -18.07 -4.77 -19.31
C GLY A 91 -16.70 -4.20 -18.90
N GLY A 92 -16.49 -3.95 -17.61
CA GLY A 92 -15.16 -3.58 -17.09
C GLY A 92 -14.22 -4.79 -17.00
N LYS A 93 -12.95 -4.52 -16.72
CA LYS A 93 -11.93 -5.55 -16.49
C LYS A 93 -11.20 -5.27 -15.20
N ILE A 94 -10.81 -6.33 -14.52
CA ILE A 94 -9.93 -6.24 -13.33
C ILE A 94 -8.71 -7.12 -13.54
N TRP A 95 -7.55 -6.59 -13.28
CA TRP A 95 -6.31 -7.36 -13.24
C TRP A 95 -6.01 -7.78 -11.80
N MET A 96 -5.68 -9.04 -11.62
CA MET A 96 -5.35 -9.59 -10.32
C MET A 96 -4.09 -10.43 -10.37
N ILE A 97 -3.29 -10.32 -9.31
CA ILE A 97 -2.13 -11.16 -9.05
C ILE A 97 -2.12 -11.53 -7.57
N LYS A 98 -1.73 -12.73 -7.24
CA LYS A 98 -1.52 -13.17 -5.87
C LYS A 98 -0.03 -13.31 -5.60
N LEU A 99 0.47 -12.52 -4.64
CA LEU A 99 1.84 -12.62 -4.19
C LEU A 99 1.86 -13.35 -2.85
N GLN A 100 2.75 -14.31 -2.71
CA GLN A 100 2.91 -15.07 -1.48
C GLN A 100 4.38 -15.08 -1.09
N CYS A 101 4.70 -14.45 0.04
CA CYS A 101 6.01 -14.43 0.64
C CYS A 101 6.00 -15.37 1.84
N LYS A 102 6.77 -16.45 1.77
CA LYS A 102 6.82 -17.45 2.83
C LYS A 102 7.36 -16.83 4.12
N ASN A 103 6.64 -17.05 5.24
CA ASN A 103 7.00 -16.59 6.58
C ASN A 103 7.16 -15.05 6.74
N ALA A 104 6.74 -14.26 5.77
CA ALA A 104 6.72 -12.80 5.92
C ALA A 104 5.57 -12.34 6.82
N TYR A 105 5.84 -11.43 7.73
CA TYR A 105 4.82 -10.77 8.56
C TYR A 105 4.02 -9.74 7.79
N THR A 106 4.69 -9.02 6.88
CA THR A 106 4.09 -7.99 6.04
C THR A 106 4.72 -8.02 4.65
N VAL A 107 3.98 -7.52 3.67
CA VAL A 107 4.46 -7.33 2.29
C VAL A 107 4.16 -5.90 1.90
N ASN A 108 5.19 -5.17 1.48
CA ASN A 108 5.07 -3.85 0.90
C ASN A 108 5.36 -3.92 -0.59
N LEU A 109 4.58 -3.18 -1.38
CA LEU A 109 4.75 -3.11 -2.82
C LEU A 109 5.17 -1.70 -3.22
N THR A 110 6.20 -1.61 -4.04
CA THR A 110 6.60 -0.36 -4.70
C THR A 110 6.24 -0.47 -6.16
N PHE A 111 5.51 0.52 -6.66
CA PHE A 111 5.14 0.61 -8.06
C PHE A 111 5.96 1.68 -8.74
N GLU A 112 6.57 1.33 -9.86
CA GLU A 112 7.25 2.28 -10.73
C GLU A 112 6.34 2.65 -11.89
N ASN A 113 6.35 3.93 -12.27
CA ASN A 113 5.58 4.45 -13.41
C ASN A 113 4.07 4.11 -13.36
N LEU A 114 3.49 4.09 -12.15
CA LEU A 114 2.07 3.81 -11.98
C LEU A 114 1.24 4.95 -12.60
N VAL A 115 0.46 4.61 -13.61
CA VAL A 115 -0.51 5.52 -14.23
C VAL A 115 -1.90 4.91 -14.09
N ILE A 116 -2.78 5.59 -13.38
CA ILE A 116 -4.18 5.19 -13.24
C ILE A 116 -5.02 6.15 -14.10
N PRO A 117 -5.52 5.73 -15.27
CA PRO A 117 -6.36 6.56 -16.10
C PRO A 117 -7.66 6.95 -15.38
N LYS A 118 -8.22 8.13 -15.74
CA LYS A 118 -9.46 8.60 -15.14
C LYS A 118 -10.60 7.58 -15.32
N GLY A 119 -11.32 7.29 -14.25
CA GLY A 119 -12.41 6.31 -14.24
C GLY A 119 -11.99 4.88 -13.87
N ASN A 120 -10.73 4.68 -13.48
CA ASN A 120 -10.22 3.41 -12.94
C ASN A 120 -9.98 3.54 -11.43
N GLU A 121 -10.02 2.41 -10.76
CA GLU A 121 -9.79 2.25 -9.31
C GLU A 121 -8.57 1.37 -9.08
#